data_65ce8936f55933a266ba0c99da6882a9
#
_entry.id   65ce8936f55933a266ba0c99da6882a9
#
_cell.length_a   1.000
_cell.length_b   1.000
_cell.length_c   1.000
_cell.angle_alpha   90.00
_cell.angle_beta   90.00
_cell.angle_gamma   90.00
#
_symmetry.space_group_name_H-M   'P 1'
#
loop_
_entity.id
_entity.type
_entity.pdbx_description
1 polymer ?
#
loop_
_entity_poly.entity_id
_entity_poly.type
_entity_poly.pdbx_seq_one_letter_code
_entity_poly.pdbx_strand_id
1 'polypeptide(L)'
;MKTKMDESQYKELLKESITFQWDKFEYFRTICKKKKRSIYDLLKAIDDEEYYQIPAVPATAFKSSKGLCKELNDFSQEGKFQVSSNTSGDPSYVFTNTAELDKVVENYRLTFGIDGTSRAIGFSPSIRILDALSKKSAYMGYQSIGRMNLALDAAKIYYKDIAFTLDVDLFKTILYKFLNGKVVLKKKYLEEIVAIISAAEREHAKINLGGFVLLLNPYLDQLKEGQFNFGDNAYFTFAGGGYSGAKGSLKGKKINKPEMINRIASVFGLNKKMFSTNLKDIYAFTESSATNEGYWCEDFEDYLFETWHESRAYIVDPETEEPLKSGEGLLKFITPYTNGNPSAANVSVLQLDNATIRGIRPNYIVSNFSHVKRFQNTSTEGCAYKAVEVAHE
;
A
#
# COMPACT_ATOMS: atom_id res chain seq x y z
N MET A 1 20.71 -5.23 -3.87
CA MET A 1 20.24 -6.55 -3.39
C MET A 1 19.48 -6.32 -2.10
N LYS A 2 18.20 -6.69 -2.01
CA LYS A 2 17.45 -6.66 -0.75
C LYS A 2 18.09 -7.67 0.20
N THR A 3 18.74 -7.22 1.28
CA THR A 3 19.27 -8.13 2.30
C THR A 3 18.06 -8.70 3.03
N LYS A 4 17.78 -9.97 2.82
CA LYS A 4 16.68 -10.66 3.47
C LYS A 4 17.00 -10.78 4.96
N MET A 5 16.13 -10.26 5.82
CA MET A 5 16.21 -10.49 7.26
C MET A 5 16.21 -12.00 7.51
N ASP A 6 17.17 -12.50 8.27
CA ASP A 6 17.18 -13.91 8.64
C ASP A 6 16.11 -14.21 9.69
N GLU A 7 15.77 -15.49 9.84
CA GLU A 7 14.67 -15.91 10.72
C GLU A 7 14.98 -15.66 12.20
N SER A 8 16.24 -15.77 12.62
CA SER A 8 16.64 -15.50 14.00
C SER A 8 16.44 -14.03 14.35
N GLN A 9 16.93 -13.14 13.47
CA GLN A 9 16.77 -11.70 13.63
C GLN A 9 15.28 -11.29 13.62
N TYR A 10 14.48 -11.91 12.75
CA TYR A 10 13.04 -11.66 12.70
C TYR A 10 12.37 -12.04 14.03
N LYS A 11 12.69 -13.21 14.59
CA LYS A 11 12.13 -13.68 15.86
C LYS A 11 12.50 -12.75 17.03
N GLU A 12 13.75 -12.33 17.11
CA GLU A 12 14.21 -11.40 18.16
C GLU A 12 13.44 -10.08 18.11
N LEU A 13 13.42 -9.42 16.96
CA LEU A 13 12.69 -8.16 16.77
C LEU A 13 11.18 -8.33 17.02
N LEU A 14 10.61 -9.46 16.62
CA LEU A 14 9.19 -9.72 16.84
C LEU A 14 8.88 -9.91 18.32
N LYS A 15 9.74 -10.62 19.08
CA LYS A 15 9.57 -10.76 20.52
C LYS A 15 9.64 -9.42 21.24
N GLU A 16 10.63 -8.59 20.90
CA GLU A 16 10.75 -7.24 21.45
C GLU A 16 9.51 -6.41 21.12
N SER A 17 9.10 -6.38 19.86
CA SER A 17 7.95 -5.60 19.42
C SER A 17 6.63 -6.06 20.07
N ILE A 18 6.41 -7.37 20.21
CA ILE A 18 5.22 -7.93 20.87
C ILE A 18 5.24 -7.68 22.37
N THR A 19 6.39 -7.80 23.02
CA THR A 19 6.51 -7.49 24.45
C THR A 19 6.19 -6.01 24.71
N PHE A 20 6.79 -5.12 23.92
CA PHE A 20 6.51 -3.70 24.03
C PHE A 20 5.02 -3.40 23.77
N GLN A 21 4.45 -3.99 22.70
CA GLN A 21 3.05 -3.79 22.35
C GLN A 21 2.12 -4.31 23.47
N TRP A 22 2.45 -5.44 24.09
CA TRP A 22 1.71 -5.99 25.24
C TRP A 22 1.75 -5.04 26.44
N ASP A 23 2.94 -4.52 26.77
CA ASP A 23 3.09 -3.65 27.94
C ASP A 23 2.44 -2.28 27.74
N LYS A 24 2.51 -1.74 26.54
CA LYS A 24 2.12 -0.37 26.25
C LYS A 24 0.64 -0.22 25.87
N PHE A 25 0.08 -1.14 25.09
CA PHE A 25 -1.25 -0.96 24.50
C PHE A 25 -2.30 -1.87 25.14
N GLU A 26 -3.17 -1.28 25.95
CA GLU A 26 -4.26 -2.03 26.61
C GLU A 26 -5.24 -2.64 25.63
N TYR A 27 -5.49 -1.96 24.51
CA TYR A 27 -6.34 -2.48 23.44
C TYR A 27 -5.84 -3.82 22.90
N PHE A 28 -4.52 -3.94 22.66
CA PHE A 28 -3.92 -5.20 22.20
C PHE A 28 -4.04 -6.30 23.27
N ARG A 29 -3.75 -5.98 24.54
CA ARG A 29 -3.93 -6.94 25.64
C ARG A 29 -5.37 -7.45 25.73
N THR A 30 -6.34 -6.56 25.53
CA THR A 30 -7.75 -6.92 25.55
C THR A 30 -8.11 -7.90 24.45
N ILE A 31 -7.65 -7.67 23.21
CA ILE A 31 -7.82 -8.63 22.11
C ILE A 31 -7.20 -9.98 22.46
N CYS A 32 -5.96 -9.98 22.96
CA CYS A 32 -5.26 -11.22 23.35
C CYS A 32 -6.02 -11.99 24.43
N LYS A 33 -6.48 -11.31 25.50
CA LYS A 33 -7.25 -11.93 26.57
C LYS A 33 -8.56 -12.54 26.06
N LYS A 34 -9.28 -11.86 25.16
CA LYS A 34 -10.50 -12.39 24.55
C LYS A 34 -10.25 -13.64 23.72
N LYS A 35 -9.09 -13.71 23.05
CA LYS A 35 -8.63 -14.90 22.34
C LYS A 35 -7.91 -15.93 23.25
N LYS A 36 -7.99 -15.73 24.59
CA LYS A 36 -7.36 -16.59 25.60
C LYS A 36 -5.85 -16.77 25.39
N ARG A 37 -5.15 -15.69 25.03
CA ARG A 37 -3.71 -15.66 24.82
C ARG A 37 -3.05 -14.79 25.88
N SER A 38 -2.06 -15.35 26.58
CA SER A 38 -1.16 -14.61 27.45
C SER A 38 0.09 -14.16 26.67
N ILE A 39 0.90 -13.28 27.24
CA ILE A 39 2.19 -12.90 26.66
C ILE A 39 3.09 -14.13 26.49
N TYR A 40 3.07 -15.07 27.42
CA TYR A 40 3.83 -16.31 27.32
C TYR A 40 3.43 -17.13 26.09
N ASP A 41 2.11 -17.25 25.80
CA ASP A 41 1.62 -17.97 24.62
C ASP A 41 2.09 -17.29 23.32
N LEU A 42 2.14 -15.95 23.30
CA LEU A 42 2.61 -15.20 22.13
C LEU A 42 4.11 -15.41 21.90
N LEU A 43 4.91 -15.33 22.96
CA LEU A 43 6.36 -15.56 22.86
C LEU A 43 6.67 -17.00 22.45
N LYS A 44 5.95 -17.97 22.98
CA LYS A 44 6.05 -19.36 22.58
C LYS A 44 5.67 -19.56 21.10
N ALA A 45 4.59 -18.95 20.64
CA ALA A 45 4.19 -19.00 19.24
C ALA A 45 5.27 -18.41 18.30
N ILE A 46 6.03 -17.41 18.77
CA ILE A 46 7.17 -16.87 18.02
C ILE A 46 8.32 -17.88 17.98
N ASP A 47 8.64 -18.54 19.11
CA ASP A 47 9.68 -19.58 19.17
C ASP A 47 9.36 -20.76 18.24
N ASP A 48 8.10 -21.18 18.24
CA ASP A 48 7.59 -22.31 17.44
C ASP A 48 7.32 -21.93 15.96
N GLU A 49 7.55 -20.67 15.55
CA GLU A 49 7.26 -20.12 14.21
C GLU A 49 5.77 -20.16 13.84
N GLU A 50 4.90 -20.26 14.82
CA GLU A 50 3.44 -20.24 14.64
C GLU A 50 2.88 -18.82 14.75
N TYR A 51 3.48 -17.87 14.06
CA TYR A 51 3.16 -16.43 14.15
C TYR A 51 1.69 -16.15 13.86
N TYR A 52 1.00 -16.98 13.06
CA TYR A 52 -0.44 -16.85 12.80
C TYR A 52 -1.27 -16.84 14.07
N GLN A 53 -0.77 -17.43 15.17
CA GLN A 53 -1.45 -17.43 16.48
C GLN A 53 -1.43 -16.08 17.20
N ILE A 54 -0.58 -15.13 16.77
CA ILE A 54 -0.55 -13.78 17.35
C ILE A 54 -1.84 -13.06 16.93
N PRO A 55 -2.69 -12.62 17.88
CA PRO A 55 -3.91 -11.89 17.54
C PRO A 55 -3.61 -10.61 16.77
N ALA A 56 -4.46 -10.27 15.81
CA ALA A 56 -4.29 -9.07 15.01
C ALA A 56 -5.20 -7.94 15.47
N VAL A 57 -4.69 -6.71 15.42
CA VAL A 57 -5.50 -5.51 15.54
C VAL A 57 -6.19 -5.27 14.20
N PRO A 58 -7.52 -5.15 14.15
CA PRO A 58 -8.21 -4.84 12.90
C PRO A 58 -7.79 -3.46 12.37
N ALA A 59 -7.51 -3.33 11.09
CA ALA A 59 -7.18 -2.05 10.46
C ALA A 59 -8.28 -0.99 10.66
N THR A 60 -9.53 -1.43 10.85
CA THR A 60 -10.66 -0.55 11.18
C THR A 60 -10.54 0.12 12.54
N ALA A 61 -9.80 -0.45 13.49
CA ALA A 61 -9.61 0.15 14.81
C ALA A 61 -8.86 1.49 14.72
N PHE A 62 -8.02 1.68 13.71
CA PHE A 62 -7.29 2.93 13.47
C PHE A 62 -8.13 4.03 12.80
N LYS A 63 -9.40 3.75 12.47
CA LYS A 63 -10.31 4.73 11.85
C LYS A 63 -10.67 5.85 12.84
N SER A 64 -10.73 7.09 12.33
CA SER A 64 -11.05 8.27 13.16
C SER A 64 -12.40 8.16 13.86
N SER A 65 -13.38 7.53 13.21
CA SER A 65 -14.73 7.33 13.77
C SER A 65 -14.77 6.41 14.98
N LYS A 66 -13.73 5.60 15.22
CA LYS A 66 -13.68 4.66 16.35
C LYS A 66 -13.25 5.30 17.67
N GLY A 67 -12.63 6.49 17.61
CA GLY A 67 -12.20 7.20 18.82
C GLY A 67 -11.02 6.56 19.58
N LEU A 68 -10.40 5.49 19.04
CA LEU A 68 -9.38 4.67 19.71
C LEU A 68 -7.95 5.19 19.52
N CYS A 69 -7.77 6.41 19.07
CA CYS A 69 -6.45 6.91 18.68
C CYS A 69 -5.46 6.89 19.86
N LYS A 70 -5.88 7.21 21.07
CA LYS A 70 -5.01 7.22 22.25
C LYS A 70 -4.65 5.83 22.74
N GLU A 71 -5.56 4.88 22.60
CA GLU A 71 -5.41 3.50 23.03
C GLU A 71 -4.52 2.70 22.07
N LEU A 72 -4.41 3.17 20.82
CA LEU A 72 -3.67 2.50 19.75
C LEU A 72 -2.33 3.13 19.40
N ASN A 73 -2.01 4.33 19.94
CA ASN A 73 -0.81 5.06 19.58
C ASN A 73 -0.03 5.53 20.80
N ASP A 74 1.29 5.45 20.73
CA ASP A 74 2.21 5.98 21.74
C ASP A 74 2.91 7.24 21.23
N PHE A 75 2.71 8.33 21.93
CA PHE A 75 3.25 9.66 21.61
C PHE A 75 4.52 10.01 22.39
N SER A 76 5.14 9.03 23.07
CA SER A 76 6.35 9.26 23.86
C SER A 76 7.61 9.51 23.02
N GLN A 77 7.55 9.23 21.72
CA GLN A 77 8.63 9.41 20.77
C GLN A 77 8.31 10.53 19.78
N GLU A 78 9.34 11.13 19.18
CA GLU A 78 9.16 12.05 18.06
C GLU A 78 8.63 11.30 16.85
N GLY A 79 7.61 11.86 16.18
CA GLY A 79 6.98 11.21 15.05
C GLY A 79 5.89 12.03 14.40
N LYS A 80 5.16 11.40 13.48
CA LYS A 80 4.04 11.97 12.73
C LYS A 80 2.92 10.96 12.61
N PHE A 81 1.70 11.43 12.41
CA PHE A 81 0.62 10.55 11.99
C PHE A 81 0.75 10.18 10.52
N GLN A 82 0.86 8.90 10.22
CA GLN A 82 0.52 8.40 8.90
C GLN A 82 -1.01 8.40 8.76
N VAL A 83 -1.49 8.97 7.65
CA VAL A 83 -2.93 9.10 7.39
C VAL A 83 -3.28 8.39 6.11
N SER A 84 -4.29 7.52 6.17
CA SER A 84 -4.82 6.88 4.97
C SER A 84 -5.58 7.89 4.09
N SER A 85 -5.71 7.57 2.79
CA SER A 85 -6.53 8.40 1.89
C SER A 85 -7.97 8.51 2.43
N ASN A 86 -8.48 9.72 2.53
CA ASN A 86 -9.85 10.02 3.00
C ASN A 86 -10.93 9.67 1.94
N THR A 87 -10.72 8.63 1.14
CA THR A 87 -11.66 8.23 0.09
C THR A 87 -12.98 7.65 0.60
N SER A 88 -13.00 7.19 1.85
CA SER A 88 -14.20 6.68 2.55
C SER A 88 -14.84 7.71 3.49
N GLY A 89 -14.29 8.91 3.61
CA GLY A 89 -14.72 9.90 4.60
C GLY A 89 -14.23 9.62 6.04
N ASP A 90 -13.56 8.50 6.27
CA ASP A 90 -13.07 8.05 7.58
C ASP A 90 -11.63 7.54 7.46
N PRO A 91 -10.63 8.43 7.57
CA PRO A 91 -9.22 8.08 7.46
C PRO A 91 -8.72 7.28 8.67
N SER A 92 -7.78 6.39 8.46
CA SER A 92 -7.00 5.78 9.55
C SER A 92 -5.88 6.72 9.96
N TYR A 93 -5.59 6.76 11.27
CA TYR A 93 -4.50 7.50 11.87
C TYR A 93 -3.59 6.55 12.64
N VAL A 94 -2.34 6.45 12.19
CA VAL A 94 -1.31 5.62 12.82
C VAL A 94 -0.13 6.50 13.16
N PHE A 95 0.15 6.70 14.44
CA PHE A 95 1.34 7.42 14.86
C PHE A 95 2.57 6.58 14.54
N THR A 96 3.55 7.20 13.92
CA THR A 96 4.76 6.51 13.48
C THR A 96 5.95 7.36 13.88
N ASN A 97 6.87 6.79 14.64
CA ASN A 97 8.09 7.49 15.04
C ASN A 97 9.02 7.75 13.84
N THR A 98 9.97 8.66 14.01
CA THR A 98 10.86 9.08 12.93
C THR A 98 11.64 7.92 12.31
N ALA A 99 12.16 6.98 13.13
CA ALA A 99 12.92 5.84 12.63
C ALA A 99 12.08 4.93 11.73
N GLU A 100 10.82 4.68 12.10
CA GLU A 100 9.91 3.89 11.25
C GLU A 100 9.44 4.65 10.01
N LEU A 101 9.32 5.98 10.06
CA LEU A 101 9.05 6.79 8.87
C LEU A 101 10.21 6.67 7.86
N ASP A 102 11.46 6.77 8.35
CA ASP A 102 12.66 6.60 7.52
C ASP A 102 12.70 5.19 6.92
N LYS A 103 12.32 4.16 7.70
CA LYS A 103 12.21 2.79 7.21
C LYS A 103 11.16 2.65 6.12
N VAL A 104 10.01 3.29 6.25
CA VAL A 104 8.98 3.29 5.20
C VAL A 104 9.51 3.94 3.92
N VAL A 105 10.23 5.06 4.02
CA VAL A 105 10.87 5.71 2.87
C VAL A 105 11.90 4.78 2.23
N GLU A 106 12.72 4.10 3.04
CA GLU A 106 13.70 3.12 2.54
C GLU A 106 13.03 1.94 1.83
N ASN A 107 11.93 1.42 2.38
CA ASN A 107 11.15 0.37 1.74
C ASN A 107 10.63 0.81 0.36
N TYR A 108 10.16 2.05 0.23
CA TYR A 108 9.78 2.61 -1.07
C TYR A 108 10.99 2.77 -2.01
N ARG A 109 12.16 3.17 -1.49
CA ARG A 109 13.39 3.24 -2.30
C ARG A 109 13.74 1.88 -2.90
N LEU A 110 13.71 0.83 -2.08
CA LEU A 110 13.95 -0.53 -2.55
C LEU A 110 12.94 -1.00 -3.60
N THR A 111 11.71 -0.49 -3.50
CA THR A 111 10.62 -0.79 -4.42
C THR A 111 10.72 -0.01 -5.73
N PHE A 112 11.10 1.28 -5.68
CA PHE A 112 11.24 2.13 -6.86
C PHE A 112 12.59 2.01 -7.55
N GLY A 113 13.58 1.38 -6.96
CA GLY A 113 14.92 1.19 -7.52
C GLY A 113 14.89 0.43 -8.83
N ILE A 114 14.64 1.14 -9.93
CA ILE A 114 14.71 0.64 -11.28
C ILE A 114 16.02 1.13 -11.88
N ASP A 115 16.95 0.20 -12.10
CA ASP A 115 18.26 0.53 -12.63
C ASP A 115 18.20 1.36 -13.91
N GLY A 116 18.83 2.53 -13.87
CA GLY A 116 19.06 3.38 -15.02
C GLY A 116 17.85 4.19 -15.49
N THR A 117 16.73 4.22 -14.75
CA THR A 117 15.67 5.19 -15.04
C THR A 117 15.99 6.51 -14.34
N SER A 118 16.13 7.58 -15.11
CA SER A 118 16.37 8.92 -14.59
C SER A 118 15.17 9.86 -14.75
N ARG A 119 14.17 9.43 -15.52
CA ARG A 119 12.96 10.19 -15.84
C ARG A 119 11.73 9.46 -15.33
N ALA A 120 10.80 10.22 -14.74
CA ALA A 120 9.53 9.66 -14.31
C ALA A 120 8.37 10.62 -14.62
N ILE A 121 7.20 10.03 -14.82
CA ILE A 121 5.94 10.77 -14.89
C ILE A 121 5.05 10.25 -13.78
N GLY A 122 4.72 11.13 -12.84
CA GLY A 122 3.84 10.84 -11.73
C GLY A 122 2.38 11.12 -12.07
N PHE A 123 1.57 10.09 -12.24
CA PHE A 123 0.11 10.20 -12.30
C PHE A 123 -0.45 10.36 -10.89
N SER A 124 -0.05 11.44 -10.25
CA SER A 124 -0.36 11.77 -8.85
C SER A 124 -0.32 13.29 -8.65
N PRO A 125 -0.80 13.80 -7.51
CA PRO A 125 -0.53 15.18 -7.09
C PRO A 125 0.97 15.44 -7.02
N SER A 126 1.38 16.68 -7.36
CA SER A 126 2.78 17.08 -7.23
C SER A 126 3.21 17.11 -5.76
N ILE A 127 4.51 16.98 -5.53
CA ILE A 127 5.11 17.07 -4.19
C ILE A 127 4.68 18.37 -3.50
N ARG A 128 4.64 19.49 -4.24
CA ARG A 128 4.22 20.80 -3.70
C ARG A 128 2.79 20.77 -3.18
N ILE A 129 1.87 20.10 -3.88
CA ILE A 129 0.47 19.94 -3.42
C ILE A 129 0.42 19.07 -2.17
N LEU A 130 1.12 17.93 -2.17
CA LEU A 130 1.11 17.01 -1.03
C LEU A 130 1.73 17.63 0.21
N ASP A 131 2.83 18.38 0.07
CA ASP A 131 3.47 19.10 1.18
C ASP A 131 2.54 20.21 1.73
N ALA A 132 1.85 20.93 0.86
CA ALA A 132 0.89 21.94 1.27
C ALA A 132 -0.31 21.34 2.02
N LEU A 133 -0.79 20.18 1.60
CA LEU A 133 -1.85 19.43 2.28
C LEU A 133 -1.36 18.89 3.64
N SER A 134 -0.17 18.32 3.69
CA SER A 134 0.42 17.79 4.92
C SER A 134 0.65 18.88 5.97
N LYS A 135 1.15 20.05 5.55
CA LYS A 135 1.35 21.21 6.46
C LYS A 135 0.04 21.74 7.06
N LYS A 136 -1.08 21.61 6.35
CA LYS A 136 -2.40 22.03 6.81
C LYS A 136 -3.12 20.93 7.61
N SER A 137 -2.61 19.70 7.57
CA SER A 137 -3.21 18.54 8.22
C SER A 137 -2.46 18.26 9.52
N ALA A 138 -3.09 18.61 10.64
CA ALA A 138 -2.62 18.24 11.97
C ALA A 138 -3.71 17.41 12.66
N TYR A 139 -3.31 16.38 13.38
CA TYR A 139 -4.19 15.58 14.20
C TYR A 139 -3.63 15.50 15.62
N MET A 140 -4.42 15.82 16.61
CA MET A 140 -4.02 15.85 18.02
C MET A 140 -2.73 16.66 18.30
N GLY A 141 -2.48 17.74 17.53
CA GLY A 141 -1.29 18.58 17.68
C GLY A 141 -0.03 18.07 16.94
N TYR A 142 -0.07 16.89 16.34
CA TYR A 142 1.03 16.32 15.55
C TYR A 142 0.79 16.53 14.06
N GLN A 143 1.89 16.68 13.32
CA GLN A 143 1.83 16.74 11.86
C GLN A 143 1.34 15.41 11.28
N SER A 144 0.58 15.49 10.20
CA SER A 144 0.13 14.32 9.45
C SER A 144 0.88 14.21 8.14
N ILE A 145 1.16 12.97 7.72
CA ILE A 145 1.82 12.66 6.45
C ILE A 145 1.08 11.51 5.75
N GLY A 146 0.87 11.65 4.46
CA GLY A 146 0.29 10.58 3.64
C GLY A 146 1.36 9.60 3.15
N ARG A 147 0.98 8.34 2.92
CA ARG A 147 1.87 7.35 2.28
C ARG A 147 2.44 7.83 0.95
N MET A 148 1.67 8.59 0.17
CA MET A 148 2.14 9.15 -1.10
C MET A 148 3.29 10.14 -0.90
N ASN A 149 3.28 10.94 0.17
CA ASN A 149 4.41 11.84 0.47
C ASN A 149 5.70 11.01 0.70
N LEU A 150 5.62 9.93 1.48
CA LEU A 150 6.76 9.05 1.76
C LEU A 150 7.27 8.37 0.49
N ALA A 151 6.35 7.91 -0.36
CA ALA A 151 6.69 7.31 -1.66
C ALA A 151 7.39 8.31 -2.59
N LEU A 152 6.93 9.56 -2.64
CA LEU A 152 7.56 10.59 -3.46
C LEU A 152 8.90 11.07 -2.89
N ASP A 153 9.07 11.11 -1.58
CA ASP A 153 10.36 11.38 -0.96
C ASP A 153 11.38 10.29 -1.33
N ALA A 154 10.96 9.03 -1.37
CA ALA A 154 11.78 7.95 -1.88
C ALA A 154 12.11 8.12 -3.38
N ALA A 155 11.13 8.49 -4.19
CA ALA A 155 11.28 8.63 -5.63
C ALA A 155 12.26 9.76 -6.03
N LYS A 156 12.31 10.87 -5.28
CA LYS A 156 13.22 12.01 -5.54
C LYS A 156 14.69 11.61 -5.63
N ILE A 157 15.09 10.51 -5.00
CA ILE A 157 16.49 10.06 -4.98
C ILE A 157 16.87 9.38 -6.29
N TYR A 158 15.91 8.70 -6.92
CA TYR A 158 16.16 7.92 -8.15
C TYR A 158 15.89 8.71 -9.42
N TYR A 159 14.94 9.65 -9.38
CA TYR A 159 14.53 10.37 -10.57
C TYR A 159 14.98 11.83 -10.49
N LYS A 160 15.88 12.21 -11.41
CA LYS A 160 16.33 13.61 -11.54
C LYS A 160 15.19 14.52 -12.04
N ASP A 161 14.38 13.98 -12.96
CA ASP A 161 13.29 14.70 -13.60
C ASP A 161 11.98 13.95 -13.37
N ILE A 162 11.13 14.50 -12.51
CA ILE A 162 9.78 13.99 -12.29
C ILE A 162 8.76 15.01 -12.76
N ALA A 163 8.01 14.68 -13.81
CA ALA A 163 6.84 15.44 -14.21
C ALA A 163 5.58 14.89 -13.50
N PHE A 164 4.70 15.78 -13.03
CA PHE A 164 3.46 15.39 -12.36
C PHE A 164 2.26 15.80 -13.20
N THR A 165 1.28 14.91 -13.28
CA THR A 165 0.05 15.17 -14.02
C THR A 165 -0.94 16.05 -13.25
N LEU A 166 -0.77 16.19 -11.94
CA LEU A 166 -1.55 17.05 -11.08
C LEU A 166 -0.68 18.10 -10.41
N ASP A 167 -0.63 19.29 -10.98
CA ASP A 167 -0.12 20.48 -10.31
C ASP A 167 -1.29 21.38 -9.82
N VAL A 168 -1.01 22.45 -9.07
CA VAL A 168 -2.03 23.23 -8.33
C VAL A 168 -3.22 23.65 -9.21
N ASP A 169 -2.95 24.18 -10.39
CA ASP A 169 -4.02 24.65 -11.28
C ASP A 169 -4.79 23.49 -11.92
N LEU A 170 -4.07 22.41 -12.22
CA LEU A 170 -4.65 21.19 -12.77
C LEU A 170 -5.47 20.46 -11.71
N PHE A 171 -5.01 20.43 -10.46
CA PHE A 171 -5.72 19.84 -9.33
C PHE A 171 -7.10 20.49 -9.14
N LYS A 172 -7.16 21.82 -9.15
CA LYS A 172 -8.44 22.55 -9.09
C LYS A 172 -9.37 22.14 -10.23
N THR A 173 -8.84 22.02 -11.44
CA THR A 173 -9.63 21.64 -12.62
C THR A 173 -10.09 20.18 -12.56
N ILE A 174 -9.21 19.28 -12.16
CA ILE A 174 -9.53 17.85 -12.03
C ILE A 174 -10.44 17.61 -10.84
N LEU A 175 -10.23 18.25 -9.69
CA LEU A 175 -11.08 18.13 -8.53
C LEU A 175 -12.50 18.57 -8.86
N TYR A 176 -12.67 19.69 -9.54
CA TYR A 176 -14.00 20.18 -9.97
C TYR A 176 -14.70 19.23 -10.93
N LYS A 177 -13.99 18.68 -11.93
CA LYS A 177 -14.56 17.73 -12.89
C LYS A 177 -14.74 16.33 -12.32
N PHE A 178 -13.95 15.97 -11.33
CA PHE A 178 -14.03 14.72 -10.60
C PHE A 178 -15.28 14.65 -9.72
N LEU A 179 -15.62 15.73 -9.04
CA LEU A 179 -16.86 15.85 -8.26
C LEU A 179 -18.12 15.73 -9.14
N ASN A 180 -18.02 16.11 -10.42
CA ASN A 180 -19.09 15.96 -11.41
C ASN A 180 -19.00 14.65 -12.23
N GLY A 181 -18.16 13.70 -11.83
CA GLY A 181 -18.05 12.39 -12.48
C GLY A 181 -17.34 12.38 -13.85
N LYS A 182 -16.75 13.50 -14.28
CA LYS A 182 -16.01 13.60 -15.55
C LYS A 182 -14.55 13.96 -15.28
N VAL A 183 -13.63 13.05 -15.60
CA VAL A 183 -12.20 13.34 -15.68
C VAL A 183 -11.92 13.79 -17.12
N VAL A 184 -11.75 15.08 -17.33
CA VAL A 184 -11.36 15.65 -18.62
C VAL A 184 -10.00 16.31 -18.45
N LEU A 185 -8.99 15.73 -19.10
CA LEU A 185 -7.66 16.31 -19.13
C LEU A 185 -7.66 17.48 -20.15
N LYS A 186 -7.07 18.60 -19.74
CA LYS A 186 -6.88 19.71 -20.68
C LYS A 186 -5.85 19.30 -21.73
N LYS A 187 -6.14 19.58 -23.00
CA LYS A 187 -5.28 19.26 -24.15
C LYS A 187 -3.83 19.70 -23.94
N LYS A 188 -3.61 20.91 -23.40
CA LYS A 188 -2.27 21.43 -23.10
C LYS A 188 -1.42 20.47 -22.25
N TYR A 189 -1.98 19.92 -21.18
CA TYR A 189 -1.24 19.01 -20.28
C TYR A 189 -0.99 17.65 -20.92
N LEU A 190 -1.92 17.16 -21.72
CA LEU A 190 -1.70 15.95 -22.52
C LEU A 190 -0.51 16.16 -23.48
N GLU A 191 -0.47 17.32 -24.16
CA GLU A 191 0.62 17.66 -25.09
C GLU A 191 1.98 17.77 -24.37
N GLU A 192 2.03 18.36 -23.17
CA GLU A 192 3.24 18.44 -22.35
C GLU A 192 3.74 17.05 -21.94
N ILE A 193 2.87 16.17 -21.48
CA ILE A 193 3.24 14.80 -21.11
C ILE A 193 3.70 14.00 -22.32
N VAL A 194 2.97 14.11 -23.44
CA VAL A 194 3.36 13.47 -24.71
C VAL A 194 4.74 13.98 -25.17
N ALA A 195 5.04 15.27 -25.02
CA ALA A 195 6.34 15.82 -25.37
C ALA A 195 7.48 15.23 -24.53
N ILE A 196 7.28 15.06 -23.20
CA ILE A 196 8.25 14.43 -22.30
C ILE A 196 8.48 12.98 -22.68
N ILE A 197 7.41 12.22 -22.93
CA ILE A 197 7.50 10.81 -23.35
C ILE A 197 8.24 10.69 -24.69
N SER A 198 7.86 11.52 -25.67
CA SER A 198 8.51 11.51 -26.99
C SER A 198 10.00 11.91 -26.93
N ALA A 199 10.37 12.79 -26.01
CA ALA A 199 11.77 13.12 -25.80
C ALA A 199 12.55 11.91 -25.23
N ALA A 200 11.99 11.23 -24.24
CA ALA A 200 12.60 10.02 -23.67
C ALA A 200 12.74 8.89 -24.73
N GLU A 201 11.73 8.72 -25.56
CA GLU A 201 11.77 7.74 -26.66
C GLU A 201 12.89 8.05 -27.66
N ARG A 202 12.99 9.29 -28.16
CA ARG A 202 14.05 9.71 -29.10
C ARG A 202 15.45 9.54 -28.53
N GLU A 203 15.60 9.69 -27.23
CA GLU A 203 16.88 9.50 -26.53
C GLU A 203 17.15 8.05 -26.15
N HIS A 204 16.25 7.12 -26.49
CA HIS A 204 16.28 5.72 -26.04
C HIS A 204 16.43 5.58 -24.51
N ALA A 205 15.91 6.58 -23.77
CA ALA A 205 16.02 6.61 -22.32
C ALA A 205 15.00 5.67 -21.69
N LYS A 206 15.36 5.12 -20.54
CA LYS A 206 14.40 4.41 -19.69
C LYS A 206 13.50 5.43 -18.98
N ILE A 207 12.20 5.18 -18.98
CA ILE A 207 11.21 6.03 -18.34
C ILE A 207 10.33 5.22 -17.39
N ASN A 208 9.96 5.79 -16.24
CA ASN A 208 8.96 5.22 -15.34
C ASN A 208 7.69 6.08 -15.34
N LEU A 209 6.55 5.45 -15.60
CA LEU A 209 5.23 6.05 -15.51
C LEU A 209 4.55 5.45 -14.27
N GLY A 210 4.40 6.26 -13.23
CA GLY A 210 3.95 5.74 -11.93
C GLY A 210 2.80 6.54 -11.31
N GLY A 211 2.09 5.92 -10.37
CA GLY A 211 1.06 6.57 -9.57
C GLY A 211 -0.30 5.89 -9.61
N PHE A 212 -1.37 6.70 -9.62
CA PHE A 212 -2.72 6.15 -9.54
C PHE A 212 -3.26 5.74 -10.91
N VAL A 213 -3.69 4.49 -11.04
CA VAL A 213 -4.31 3.96 -12.27
C VAL A 213 -5.52 4.78 -12.71
N LEU A 214 -6.26 5.34 -11.76
CA LEU A 214 -7.42 6.20 -12.03
C LEU A 214 -7.06 7.51 -12.74
N LEU A 215 -5.81 7.95 -12.64
CA LEU A 215 -5.31 9.13 -13.34
C LEU A 215 -4.63 8.76 -14.65
N LEU A 216 -3.96 7.60 -14.72
CA LEU A 216 -3.36 7.10 -15.94
C LEU A 216 -4.41 6.71 -16.98
N ASN A 217 -5.46 5.99 -16.59
CA ASN A 217 -6.43 5.44 -17.54
C ASN A 217 -7.05 6.49 -18.48
N PRO A 218 -7.48 7.68 -18.00
CA PRO A 218 -7.97 8.74 -18.90
C PRO A 218 -6.88 9.30 -19.87
N TYR A 219 -5.60 9.18 -19.52
CA TYR A 219 -4.53 9.51 -20.46
C TYR A 219 -4.42 8.47 -21.55
N LEU A 220 -4.44 7.20 -21.17
CA LEU A 220 -4.39 6.10 -22.15
C LEU A 220 -5.53 6.18 -23.17
N ASP A 221 -6.73 6.59 -22.75
CA ASP A 221 -7.90 6.76 -23.64
C ASP A 221 -7.67 7.82 -24.71
N GLN A 222 -6.78 8.78 -24.49
CA GLN A 222 -6.48 9.89 -25.40
C GLN A 222 -5.25 9.66 -26.27
N LEU A 223 -4.48 8.59 -26.00
CA LEU A 223 -3.30 8.21 -26.77
C LEU A 223 -3.67 7.23 -27.87
N LYS A 224 -2.91 7.23 -28.97
CA LYS A 224 -3.13 6.31 -30.08
C LYS A 224 -2.35 5.01 -29.86
N GLU A 225 -2.83 3.93 -30.43
CA GLU A 225 -2.05 2.69 -30.54
C GLU A 225 -0.80 2.92 -31.36
N GLY A 226 0.32 2.34 -30.93
CA GLY A 226 1.61 2.52 -31.57
C GLY A 226 2.14 3.96 -31.53
N GLN A 227 1.64 4.80 -30.59
CA GLN A 227 2.09 6.19 -30.48
C GLN A 227 3.56 6.29 -30.06
N PHE A 228 4.03 5.34 -29.26
CA PHE A 228 5.41 5.24 -28.81
C PHE A 228 5.95 3.82 -29.04
N ASN A 229 7.27 3.69 -29.10
CA ASN A 229 7.95 2.39 -29.25
C ASN A 229 9.13 2.30 -28.28
N PHE A 230 8.85 2.00 -27.02
CA PHE A 230 9.87 1.86 -26.00
C PHE A 230 10.46 0.45 -25.89
N GLY A 231 9.79 -0.57 -26.43
CA GLY A 231 10.23 -1.96 -26.26
C GLY A 231 10.34 -2.32 -24.77
N ASP A 232 11.57 -2.42 -24.27
CA ASP A 232 11.87 -2.81 -22.88
C ASP A 232 12.12 -1.60 -21.95
N ASN A 233 12.10 -0.37 -22.48
CA ASN A 233 12.55 0.82 -21.77
C ASN A 233 11.46 1.60 -21.03
N ALA A 234 10.18 1.23 -21.14
CA ALA A 234 9.13 1.85 -20.33
C ALA A 234 8.71 0.95 -19.17
N TYR A 235 8.68 1.52 -17.99
CA TYR A 235 8.29 0.89 -16.74
C TYR A 235 7.03 1.56 -16.20
N PHE A 236 6.16 0.77 -15.59
CA PHE A 236 4.92 1.25 -15.01
C PHE A 236 4.84 0.79 -13.55
N THR A 237 4.73 1.76 -12.64
CA THR A 237 4.65 1.47 -11.20
C THR A 237 3.36 2.07 -10.65
N PHE A 238 2.38 1.24 -10.36
CA PHE A 238 1.10 1.65 -9.82
C PHE A 238 1.07 1.54 -8.31
N ALA A 239 0.16 2.29 -7.70
CA ALA A 239 -0.08 2.23 -6.26
C ALA A 239 -1.51 2.69 -5.94
N GLY A 240 -1.96 2.36 -4.73
CA GLY A 240 -3.23 2.85 -4.19
C GLY A 240 -4.47 2.14 -4.70
N GLY A 241 -4.36 1.13 -5.53
CA GLY A 241 -5.47 0.34 -6.06
C GLY A 241 -6.48 1.20 -6.85
N GLY A 242 -7.78 0.91 -6.72
CA GLY A 242 -8.84 1.67 -7.39
C GLY A 242 -9.45 0.96 -8.60
N TYR A 243 -8.98 -0.23 -8.94
CA TYR A 243 -9.48 -1.02 -10.07
C TYR A 243 -10.96 -1.42 -9.93
N SER A 244 -11.41 -1.71 -8.72
CA SER A 244 -12.77 -2.19 -8.46
C SER A 244 -13.87 -1.13 -8.62
N GLY A 245 -13.52 0.14 -8.75
CA GLY A 245 -14.48 1.24 -8.77
C GLY A 245 -15.17 1.50 -7.43
N ALA A 246 -14.65 0.93 -6.33
CA ALA A 246 -15.22 1.10 -5.00
C ALA A 246 -14.70 2.34 -4.25
N LYS A 247 -13.78 3.11 -4.86
CA LYS A 247 -13.10 4.23 -4.20
C LYS A 247 -13.76 5.60 -4.48
N GLY A 248 -14.22 6.23 -3.41
CA GLY A 248 -14.50 7.67 -3.32
C GLY A 248 -15.41 8.22 -4.43
N SER A 249 -15.06 9.38 -4.93
CA SER A 249 -15.79 10.09 -5.98
C SER A 249 -15.76 9.41 -7.37
N LEU A 250 -14.95 8.37 -7.54
CA LEU A 250 -14.90 7.49 -8.72
C LEU A 250 -15.71 6.21 -8.54
N LYS A 251 -16.57 6.16 -7.53
CA LYS A 251 -17.46 5.02 -7.30
C LYS A 251 -18.21 4.66 -8.59
N GLY A 252 -18.12 3.39 -8.98
CA GLY A 252 -18.73 2.86 -10.19
C GLY A 252 -17.80 2.75 -11.41
N LYS A 253 -16.65 3.43 -11.46
CA LYS A 253 -15.65 3.24 -12.53
C LYS A 253 -14.77 2.03 -12.22
N LYS A 254 -15.07 0.90 -12.85
CA LYS A 254 -14.19 -0.29 -12.83
C LYS A 254 -13.13 -0.14 -13.91
N ILE A 255 -11.91 -0.54 -13.60
CA ILE A 255 -10.81 -0.69 -14.56
C ILE A 255 -10.56 -2.17 -14.74
N ASN A 256 -10.75 -2.64 -15.97
CA ASN A 256 -10.36 -4.01 -16.34
C ASN A 256 -8.83 -4.04 -16.46
N LYS A 257 -8.18 -4.79 -15.58
CA LYS A 257 -6.71 -4.85 -15.54
C LYS A 257 -6.11 -5.37 -16.85
N PRO A 258 -6.55 -6.53 -17.41
CA PRO A 258 -6.06 -7.03 -18.69
C PRO A 258 -6.21 -6.03 -19.83
N GLU A 259 -7.36 -5.38 -19.95
CA GLU A 259 -7.59 -4.36 -20.99
C GLU A 259 -6.65 -3.17 -20.83
N MET A 260 -6.46 -2.69 -19.59
CA MET A 260 -5.52 -1.60 -19.30
C MET A 260 -4.08 -1.98 -19.66
N ILE A 261 -3.64 -3.18 -19.29
CA ILE A 261 -2.29 -3.68 -19.58
C ILE A 261 -2.09 -3.82 -21.08
N ASN A 262 -3.04 -4.39 -21.81
CA ASN A 262 -2.99 -4.48 -23.26
C ASN A 262 -2.97 -3.09 -23.90
N ARG A 263 -3.72 -2.14 -23.37
CA ARG A 263 -3.73 -0.74 -23.84
C ARG A 263 -2.38 -0.06 -23.61
N ILE A 264 -1.78 -0.24 -22.43
CA ILE A 264 -0.41 0.23 -22.14
C ILE A 264 0.56 -0.37 -23.17
N ALA A 265 0.53 -1.68 -23.36
CA ALA A 265 1.42 -2.35 -24.30
C ALA A 265 1.27 -1.83 -25.72
N SER A 266 0.03 -1.65 -26.21
CA SER A 266 -0.23 -1.17 -27.56
C SER A 266 0.17 0.29 -27.75
N VAL A 267 -0.02 1.15 -26.76
CA VAL A 267 0.32 2.59 -26.82
C VAL A 267 1.85 2.79 -26.78
N PHE A 268 2.54 2.04 -25.93
CA PHE A 268 3.97 2.24 -25.65
C PHE A 268 4.89 1.25 -26.40
N GLY A 269 4.33 0.35 -27.20
CA GLY A 269 5.10 -0.66 -27.94
C GLY A 269 5.87 -1.61 -27.03
N LEU A 270 5.27 -2.01 -25.87
CA LEU A 270 5.97 -2.86 -24.91
C LEU A 270 6.05 -4.31 -25.40
N ASN A 271 7.22 -4.91 -25.18
CA ASN A 271 7.40 -6.33 -25.39
C ASN A 271 6.67 -7.12 -24.27
N LYS A 272 5.78 -8.06 -24.65
CA LYS A 272 5.05 -8.92 -23.68
C LYS A 272 5.96 -9.66 -22.72
N LYS A 273 7.14 -10.06 -23.15
CA LYS A 273 8.13 -10.74 -22.28
C LYS A 273 8.56 -9.90 -21.08
N MET A 274 8.37 -8.58 -21.14
CA MET A 274 8.75 -7.64 -20.09
C MET A 274 7.58 -7.31 -19.14
N PHE A 275 6.38 -7.84 -19.34
CA PHE A 275 5.23 -7.50 -18.50
C PHE A 275 5.47 -7.87 -17.04
N SER A 276 6.07 -9.03 -16.78
CA SER A 276 6.43 -9.48 -15.42
C SER A 276 7.58 -8.71 -14.75
N THR A 277 8.19 -7.77 -15.43
CA THR A 277 9.27 -6.93 -14.90
C THR A 277 8.96 -5.44 -14.98
N ASN A 278 8.28 -5.01 -16.05
CA ASN A 278 8.05 -3.61 -16.33
C ASN A 278 6.69 -3.09 -15.84
N LEU A 279 5.75 -3.98 -15.52
CA LEU A 279 4.41 -3.62 -15.03
C LEU A 279 4.27 -4.03 -13.57
N LYS A 280 4.38 -3.05 -12.69
CA LYS A 280 4.40 -3.24 -11.24
C LYS A 280 3.20 -2.56 -10.58
N ASP A 281 2.60 -3.20 -9.59
CA ASP A 281 1.69 -2.58 -8.63
C ASP A 281 2.25 -2.71 -7.20
N ILE A 282 1.96 -1.74 -6.35
CA ILE A 282 2.44 -1.70 -4.97
C ILE A 282 1.24 -1.81 -4.04
N TYR A 283 1.23 -2.87 -3.25
CA TYR A 283 0.29 -3.02 -2.16
C TYR A 283 0.94 -2.62 -0.84
N ALA A 284 0.53 -1.47 -0.34
CA ALA A 284 0.95 -0.93 0.94
C ALA A 284 -0.25 -0.30 1.66
N PHE A 285 -0.24 -0.32 2.98
CA PHE A 285 -1.33 0.21 3.81
C PHE A 285 -0.77 1.00 5.00
N THR A 286 -1.57 1.92 5.50
CA THR A 286 -1.14 2.91 6.51
C THR A 286 -0.73 2.27 7.84
N GLU A 287 -1.33 1.16 8.17
CA GLU A 287 -1.19 0.45 9.43
C GLU A 287 0.08 -0.43 9.51
N SER A 288 0.92 -0.47 8.47
CA SER A 288 2.18 -1.25 8.47
C SER A 288 3.28 -0.53 7.68
N SER A 289 4.54 -0.79 8.01
CA SER A 289 5.69 -0.35 7.22
C SER A 289 5.92 -1.18 5.96
N ALA A 290 5.29 -2.35 5.84
CA ALA A 290 5.45 -3.25 4.71
C ALA A 290 4.99 -2.63 3.38
N THR A 291 5.76 -2.94 2.33
CA THR A 291 5.51 -2.50 0.95
C THR A 291 5.64 -3.71 0.04
N ASN A 292 4.51 -4.33 -0.31
CA ASN A 292 4.49 -5.55 -1.12
C ASN A 292 4.51 -5.18 -2.60
N GLU A 293 5.47 -5.71 -3.33
CA GLU A 293 5.58 -5.52 -4.78
C GLU A 293 4.80 -6.61 -5.51
N GLY A 294 4.00 -6.21 -6.49
CA GLY A 294 3.31 -7.12 -7.38
C GLY A 294 3.70 -6.87 -8.83
N TYR A 295 4.09 -7.90 -9.54
CA TYR A 295 4.38 -7.86 -10.96
C TYR A 295 3.25 -8.51 -11.75
N TRP A 296 2.99 -7.97 -12.96
CA TRP A 296 1.94 -8.52 -13.81
C TRP A 296 2.20 -9.98 -14.14
N CYS A 297 1.19 -10.80 -13.95
CA CYS A 297 1.22 -12.24 -14.26
C CYS A 297 0.07 -12.56 -15.22
N GLU A 298 0.41 -12.98 -16.45
CA GLU A 298 -0.59 -13.30 -17.47
C GLU A 298 -1.47 -14.51 -17.08
N ASP A 299 -0.89 -15.51 -16.40
CA ASP A 299 -1.62 -16.72 -15.99
C ASP A 299 -2.76 -16.41 -15.01
N PHE A 300 -2.66 -15.33 -14.26
CA PHE A 300 -3.68 -14.91 -13.30
C PHE A 300 -4.47 -13.68 -13.77
N GLU A 301 -4.08 -13.07 -14.87
CA GLU A 301 -4.61 -11.79 -15.35
C GLU A 301 -4.64 -10.71 -14.25
N ASP A 302 -3.63 -10.75 -13.36
CA ASP A 302 -3.50 -9.86 -12.21
C ASP A 302 -2.04 -9.70 -11.78
N TYR A 303 -1.79 -8.81 -10.83
CA TYR A 303 -0.49 -8.67 -10.19
C TYR A 303 -0.26 -9.80 -9.18
N LEU A 304 0.88 -10.45 -9.28
CA LEU A 304 1.37 -11.41 -8.31
C LEU A 304 2.24 -10.68 -7.29
N PHE A 305 1.70 -10.43 -6.12
CA PHE A 305 2.40 -9.74 -5.04
C PHE A 305 3.31 -10.71 -4.27
N GLU A 306 4.52 -10.26 -3.98
CA GLU A 306 5.42 -10.91 -3.03
C GLU A 306 5.23 -10.31 -1.64
N THR A 307 5.18 -11.17 -0.63
CA THR A 307 5.19 -10.70 0.75
C THR A 307 6.52 -10.02 1.07
N TRP A 308 6.45 -8.82 1.63
CA TRP A 308 7.63 -8.06 2.03
C TRP A 308 8.54 -8.88 2.96
N HIS A 309 9.84 -8.88 2.70
CA HIS A 309 10.80 -9.79 3.34
C HIS A 309 10.91 -9.62 4.88
N GLU A 310 10.57 -8.43 5.41
CA GLU A 310 10.51 -8.15 6.84
C GLU A 310 9.13 -8.41 7.45
N SER A 311 8.20 -8.98 6.69
CA SER A 311 6.85 -9.29 7.15
C SER A 311 6.55 -10.78 7.00
N ARG A 312 5.57 -11.24 7.76
CA ARG A 312 4.90 -12.53 7.52
C ARG A 312 3.45 -12.25 7.18
N ALA A 313 3.02 -12.67 6.00
CA ALA A 313 1.64 -12.54 5.56
C ALA A 313 0.90 -13.86 5.75
N TYR A 314 -0.36 -13.74 6.10
CA TYR A 314 -1.32 -14.84 6.19
C TYR A 314 -2.58 -14.44 5.44
N ILE A 315 -3.24 -15.42 4.84
CA ILE A 315 -4.60 -15.26 4.36
C ILE A 315 -5.46 -16.11 5.29
N VAL A 316 -6.39 -15.44 5.97
CA VAL A 316 -7.19 -16.04 7.02
C VAL A 316 -8.66 -16.09 6.64
N ASP A 317 -9.37 -17.07 7.18
CA ASP A 317 -10.81 -17.14 7.08
C ASP A 317 -11.46 -15.92 7.75
N PRO A 318 -12.42 -15.24 7.09
CA PRO A 318 -13.02 -14.02 7.63
C PRO A 318 -13.80 -14.19 8.94
N GLU A 319 -14.29 -15.40 9.22
CA GLU A 319 -15.13 -15.68 10.40
C GLU A 319 -14.32 -16.18 11.58
N THR A 320 -13.38 -17.08 11.33
CA THR A 320 -12.60 -17.74 12.38
C THR A 320 -11.24 -17.09 12.62
N GLU A 321 -10.74 -16.32 11.65
CA GLU A 321 -9.36 -15.81 11.56
C GLU A 321 -8.28 -16.91 11.54
N GLU A 322 -8.67 -18.17 11.28
CA GLU A 322 -7.71 -19.25 11.11
C GLU A 322 -7.03 -19.17 9.75
N PRO A 323 -5.73 -19.50 9.66
CA PRO A 323 -4.98 -19.41 8.42
C PRO A 323 -5.43 -20.45 7.39
N LEU A 324 -5.61 -20.01 6.16
CA LEU A 324 -5.96 -20.85 5.04
C LEU A 324 -4.73 -21.47 4.39
N LYS A 325 -4.86 -22.70 3.86
CA LYS A 325 -3.82 -23.38 3.05
C LYS A 325 -3.93 -23.03 1.56
N SER A 326 -5.12 -22.66 1.12
CA SER A 326 -5.44 -22.31 -0.27
C SER A 326 -6.72 -21.49 -0.33
N GLY A 327 -6.99 -20.88 -1.47
CA GLY A 327 -8.22 -20.12 -1.69
C GLY A 327 -8.07 -18.62 -1.38
N GLU A 328 -9.18 -18.00 -1.02
CA GLU A 328 -9.31 -16.55 -0.79
C GLU A 328 -9.72 -16.28 0.66
N GLY A 329 -9.18 -15.23 1.25
CA GLY A 329 -9.53 -14.78 2.59
C GLY A 329 -8.94 -13.41 2.90
N LEU A 330 -9.07 -12.95 4.14
CA LEU A 330 -8.55 -11.66 4.60
C LEU A 330 -7.02 -11.70 4.76
N LEU A 331 -6.37 -10.61 4.37
CA LEU A 331 -4.95 -10.42 4.57
C LEU A 331 -4.65 -10.04 6.02
N LYS A 332 -3.75 -10.80 6.65
CA LYS A 332 -3.16 -10.51 7.95
C LYS A 332 -1.66 -10.37 7.79
N PHE A 333 -1.09 -9.30 8.33
CA PHE A 333 0.35 -9.06 8.31
C PHE A 333 0.91 -8.99 9.71
N ILE A 334 2.09 -9.55 9.88
CA ILE A 334 2.90 -9.45 11.10
C ILE A 334 4.24 -8.86 10.69
N THR A 335 4.54 -7.67 11.21
CA THR A 335 5.72 -6.90 10.85
C THR A 335 6.34 -6.36 12.14
N PRO A 336 7.52 -6.85 12.55
CA PRO A 336 8.23 -6.31 13.70
C PRO A 336 8.74 -4.90 13.42
N TYR A 337 8.94 -4.12 14.45
CA TYR A 337 9.56 -2.82 14.37
C TYR A 337 11.09 -2.93 14.43
N THR A 338 11.78 -2.09 13.64
CA THR A 338 13.24 -2.14 13.47
C THR A 338 14.01 -2.00 14.78
N ASN A 339 13.44 -1.27 15.75
CA ASN A 339 14.03 -1.03 17.06
C ASN A 339 13.26 -1.72 18.21
N GLY A 340 12.38 -2.66 17.89
CA GLY A 340 11.55 -3.36 18.87
C GLY A 340 10.45 -2.53 19.55
N ASN A 341 10.38 -1.21 19.29
CA ASN A 341 9.50 -0.28 20.01
C ASN A 341 8.42 0.29 19.07
N PRO A 342 7.31 -0.42 18.83
CA PRO A 342 6.22 0.08 18.01
C PRO A 342 5.58 1.34 18.63
N SER A 343 5.41 2.38 17.82
CA SER A 343 4.69 3.59 18.22
C SER A 343 3.17 3.48 18.03
N ALA A 344 2.70 2.34 17.54
CA ALA A 344 1.28 2.01 17.47
C ALA A 344 1.05 0.50 17.69
N ALA A 345 -0.18 0.11 18.03
CA ALA A 345 -0.58 -1.27 18.26
C ALA A 345 -0.76 -2.03 16.92
N ASN A 346 0.26 -2.03 16.07
CA ASN A 346 0.16 -2.47 14.67
C ASN A 346 1.23 -3.50 14.24
N VAL A 347 1.88 -4.19 15.19
CA VAL A 347 2.81 -5.30 14.89
C VAL A 347 2.09 -6.43 14.16
N SER A 348 0.85 -6.74 14.56
CA SER A 348 -0.03 -7.70 13.87
C SER A 348 -1.32 -7.00 13.46
N VAL A 349 -1.60 -6.94 12.16
CA VAL A 349 -2.75 -6.20 11.61
C VAL A 349 -3.57 -7.08 10.68
N LEU A 350 -4.89 -7.09 10.87
CA LEU A 350 -5.85 -7.71 9.97
C LEU A 350 -6.47 -6.64 9.05
N GLN A 351 -6.23 -6.79 7.75
CA GLN A 351 -6.76 -5.90 6.73
C GLN A 351 -8.19 -6.25 6.34
N LEU A 352 -8.92 -5.25 5.84
CA LEU A 352 -10.22 -5.46 5.18
C LEU A 352 -10.07 -5.72 3.67
N ASP A 353 -8.95 -6.25 3.26
CA ASP A 353 -8.72 -6.63 1.88
C ASP A 353 -8.61 -8.16 1.79
N ASN A 354 -9.39 -8.75 0.89
CA ASN A 354 -9.25 -10.14 0.50
C ASN A 354 -8.13 -10.30 -0.50
N ALA A 355 -7.46 -11.44 -0.45
CA ALA A 355 -6.53 -11.88 -1.47
C ALA A 355 -6.61 -13.39 -1.69
N THR A 356 -6.10 -13.84 -2.84
CA THR A 356 -5.99 -15.27 -3.18
C THR A 356 -4.57 -15.75 -2.96
N ILE A 357 -4.40 -16.87 -2.24
CA ILE A 357 -3.10 -17.53 -2.04
C ILE A 357 -2.55 -18.02 -3.38
N ARG A 358 -1.29 -17.69 -3.69
CA ARG A 358 -0.55 -18.15 -4.87
C ARG A 358 0.71 -18.92 -4.53
N GLY A 359 1.27 -18.66 -3.35
CA GLY A 359 2.41 -19.40 -2.83
C GLY A 359 2.33 -19.44 -1.31
N ILE A 360 2.65 -20.57 -0.73
CA ILE A 360 2.64 -20.79 0.72
C ILE A 360 3.92 -21.50 1.15
N ARG A 361 4.43 -21.12 2.30
CA ARG A 361 5.58 -21.74 3.00
C ARG A 361 5.08 -22.52 4.21
N PRO A 362 5.92 -23.27 4.91
CA PRO A 362 5.57 -23.88 6.19
C PRO A 362 4.90 -22.88 7.14
N ASN A 363 4.12 -23.38 8.08
CA ASN A 363 3.39 -22.58 9.07
C ASN A 363 2.44 -21.54 8.46
N TYR A 364 1.84 -21.86 7.30
CA TYR A 364 0.85 -21.05 6.59
C TYR A 364 1.34 -19.68 6.10
N ILE A 365 2.66 -19.41 6.11
CA ILE A 365 3.22 -18.14 5.65
C ILE A 365 2.99 -18.00 4.15
N VAL A 366 2.24 -17.00 3.75
CA VAL A 366 1.98 -16.68 2.35
C VAL A 366 3.21 -15.99 1.75
N SER A 367 3.80 -16.60 0.74
CA SER A 367 4.91 -16.00 -0.01
C SER A 367 4.42 -15.11 -1.13
N ASN A 368 3.33 -15.52 -1.79
CA ASN A 368 2.76 -14.81 -2.94
C ASN A 368 1.23 -14.83 -2.86
N PHE A 369 0.63 -13.71 -3.26
CA PHE A 369 -0.81 -13.53 -3.33
C PHE A 369 -1.22 -12.66 -4.52
N SER A 370 -2.47 -12.76 -4.93
CA SER A 370 -3.04 -11.96 -6.02
C SER A 370 -4.51 -11.62 -5.75
N HIS A 371 -5.18 -10.98 -6.70
CA HIS A 371 -6.60 -10.65 -6.65
C HIS A 371 -6.99 -9.86 -5.39
N VAL A 372 -6.12 -8.91 -5.02
CA VAL A 372 -6.38 -8.05 -3.86
C VAL A 372 -7.58 -7.15 -4.14
N LYS A 373 -8.61 -7.29 -3.32
CA LYS A 373 -9.84 -6.52 -3.43
C LYS A 373 -10.42 -6.20 -2.05
N ARG A 374 -11.13 -5.10 -1.92
CA ARG A 374 -11.82 -4.78 -0.66
C ARG A 374 -12.83 -5.87 -0.33
N PHE A 375 -12.77 -6.37 0.90
CA PHE A 375 -13.77 -7.29 1.42
C PHE A 375 -15.13 -6.58 1.50
N GLN A 376 -16.12 -7.14 0.82
CA GLN A 376 -17.50 -6.69 0.86
C GLN A 376 -18.30 -7.76 1.59
N ASN A 377 -18.48 -7.59 2.89
CA ASN A 377 -19.45 -8.40 3.60
C ASN A 377 -20.81 -7.73 3.48
N THR A 378 -21.81 -8.46 3.00
CA THR A 378 -23.20 -8.03 2.94
C THR A 378 -23.87 -7.99 4.31
N SER A 379 -23.32 -8.69 5.31
CA SER A 379 -23.64 -8.49 6.73
C SER A 379 -22.58 -7.56 7.31
N THR A 380 -22.98 -6.41 7.81
CA THR A 380 -22.17 -5.36 8.44
C THR A 380 -21.36 -5.82 9.67
N GLU A 381 -21.32 -7.09 9.98
CA GLU A 381 -20.81 -7.67 11.21
C GLU A 381 -19.75 -8.76 10.99
N GLY A 382 -18.76 -8.52 10.13
CA GLY A 382 -17.60 -9.42 10.05
C GLY A 382 -16.76 -9.41 11.34
N CYS A 383 -15.98 -10.47 11.62
CA CYS A 383 -15.19 -10.61 12.84
C CYS A 383 -14.25 -9.45 13.12
N ALA A 384 -13.70 -8.80 12.09
CA ALA A 384 -12.91 -7.57 12.25
C ALA A 384 -13.76 -6.40 12.82
N TYR A 385 -15.07 -6.35 12.51
CA TYR A 385 -15.99 -5.38 13.07
C TYR A 385 -16.41 -5.77 14.49
N LYS A 386 -16.72 -7.05 14.71
CA LYS A 386 -17.02 -7.59 16.05
C LYS A 386 -15.86 -7.45 17.03
N ALA A 387 -14.60 -7.61 16.57
CA ALA A 387 -13.42 -7.39 17.42
C ALA A 387 -13.30 -5.93 17.87
N VAL A 388 -13.76 -4.97 17.10
CA VAL A 388 -13.79 -3.54 17.48
C VAL A 388 -14.94 -3.25 18.45
N GLU A 389 -16.13 -3.78 18.22
CA GLU A 389 -17.29 -3.63 19.11
C GLU A 389 -17.05 -4.30 20.48
N VAL A 390 -16.52 -5.51 20.44
CA VAL A 390 -16.20 -6.30 21.63
C VAL A 390 -15.10 -5.67 22.50
N ALA A 391 -14.25 -4.80 21.97
CA ALA A 391 -13.27 -4.05 22.77
C ALA A 391 -13.89 -2.87 23.53
N HIS A 392 -15.11 -2.44 23.17
CA HIS A 392 -15.84 -1.37 23.85
C HIS A 392 -16.85 -1.85 24.90
N GLU A 393 -17.16 -3.14 24.96
CA GLU A 393 -17.91 -3.78 26.05
C GLU A 393 -16.95 -4.35 27.13
#